data_93aca5851277f551dea68d8f5eeecda5
#
_entry.id   93aca5851277f551dea68d8f5eeecda5
#
_cell.length_a   1.000
_cell.length_b   1.000
_cell.length_c   1.000
_cell.angle_alpha   90.00
_cell.angle_beta   90.00
_cell.angle_gamma   90.00
#
_symmetry.space_group_name_H-M   'P 1'
#
loop_
_entity.id
_entity.type
_entity.pdbx_description
1 polymer ?
#
loop_
_entity_poly.entity_id
_entity_poly.type
_entity_poly.pdbx_seq_one_letter_code
_entity_poly.pdbx_strand_id
1 'polypeptide(L)'
;GVPLINFVSDALDGHIQTGIIRTLNTLLMVGAMSFGIACAIKICGISNFVTTLSMIPHHNYFEFAVAAAISAMGFSMIYNTPKRLLPAIAMGGIIAVCFRNFVNLGPSNHNIGLDQGIIIGSLAGSTLVSLIITRAQHWFHTPQQCLSIPSVIPMVPGVLMYRALFAFIEMNGVVGEVTVAMNNLIKASLVIFGIALGVTLPHIFVRGLLDSKQKKRLFNALAERDRHMLEQNA
;
A
#
# COMPACT_ATOMS: atom_id res chain seq x y z
N GLY A 1 -4.58 -0.40 -7.56
CA GLY A 1 -3.98 -0.55 -6.22
C GLY A 1 -4.94 -0.22 -5.08
N VAL A 2 -5.51 0.99 -5.05
CA VAL A 2 -6.34 1.46 -3.91
C VAL A 2 -7.53 0.55 -3.58
N PRO A 3 -8.36 0.10 -4.52
CA PRO A 3 -9.48 -0.79 -4.19
C PRO A 3 -9.04 -2.13 -3.61
N LEU A 4 -7.86 -2.64 -4.01
CA LEU A 4 -7.30 -3.88 -3.49
C LEU A 4 -6.77 -3.72 -2.06
N ILE A 5 -6.22 -2.55 -1.73
CA ILE A 5 -5.80 -2.23 -0.35
C ILE A 5 -7.04 -2.10 0.55
N ASN A 6 -8.08 -1.41 0.06
CA ASN A 6 -9.32 -1.23 0.81
C ASN A 6 -10.12 -2.52 1.00
N PHE A 7 -9.93 -3.54 0.17
CA PHE A 7 -10.56 -4.86 0.36
C PHE A 7 -10.31 -5.42 1.76
N VAL A 8 -9.06 -5.36 2.24
CA VAL A 8 -8.71 -5.88 3.57
C VAL A 8 -9.39 -5.04 4.66
N SER A 9 -9.46 -3.72 4.49
CA SER A 9 -10.18 -2.85 5.43
C SER A 9 -11.68 -3.18 5.44
N ASP A 10 -12.31 -3.25 4.27
CA ASP A 10 -13.73 -3.59 4.14
C ASP A 10 -14.05 -4.97 4.76
N ALA A 11 -13.16 -5.95 4.57
CA ALA A 11 -13.33 -7.30 5.12
C ALA A 11 -13.24 -7.32 6.66
N LEU A 12 -12.31 -6.56 7.23
CA LEU A 12 -12.14 -6.44 8.69
C LEU A 12 -13.28 -5.65 9.35
N ASP A 13 -13.87 -4.70 8.62
CA ASP A 13 -15.05 -3.93 9.06
C ASP A 13 -16.37 -4.72 8.86
N GLY A 14 -16.32 -5.98 8.40
CA GLY A 14 -17.47 -6.87 8.22
C GLY A 14 -18.19 -6.70 6.87
N HIS A 15 -17.71 -5.83 5.97
CA HIS A 15 -18.32 -5.56 4.67
C HIS A 15 -17.70 -6.41 3.54
N ILE A 16 -17.63 -7.73 3.72
CA ILE A 16 -16.95 -8.67 2.82
C ILE A 16 -17.47 -8.58 1.39
N GLN A 17 -18.80 -8.49 1.21
CA GLN A 17 -19.40 -8.41 -0.13
C GLN A 17 -18.93 -7.16 -0.91
N THR A 18 -18.90 -6.01 -0.24
CA THR A 18 -18.43 -4.75 -0.85
C THR A 18 -16.96 -4.86 -1.25
N GLY A 19 -16.13 -5.45 -0.40
CA GLY A 19 -14.72 -5.70 -0.69
C GLY A 19 -14.53 -6.61 -1.90
N ILE A 20 -15.28 -7.71 -2.00
CA ILE A 20 -15.21 -8.64 -3.13
C ILE A 20 -15.61 -7.95 -4.44
N ILE A 21 -16.72 -7.21 -4.46
CA ILE A 21 -17.21 -6.50 -5.66
C ILE A 21 -16.17 -5.48 -6.14
N ARG A 22 -15.57 -4.70 -5.22
CA ARG A 22 -14.51 -3.75 -5.55
C ARG A 22 -13.27 -4.43 -6.13
N THR A 23 -12.89 -5.57 -5.56
CA THR A 23 -11.75 -6.36 -6.05
C THR A 23 -12.00 -6.91 -7.43
N LEU A 24 -13.19 -7.50 -7.69
CA LEU A 24 -13.56 -8.02 -9.00
C LEU A 24 -13.57 -6.91 -10.05
N ASN A 25 -14.20 -5.78 -9.77
CA ASN A 25 -14.21 -4.63 -10.69
C ASN A 25 -12.79 -4.14 -11.00
N THR A 26 -11.91 -4.11 -10.00
CA THR A 26 -10.52 -3.72 -10.20
C THR A 26 -9.77 -4.72 -11.06
N LEU A 27 -9.95 -6.02 -10.84
CA LEU A 27 -9.32 -7.07 -11.65
C LEU A 27 -9.80 -7.02 -13.11
N LEU A 28 -11.09 -6.81 -13.35
CA LEU A 28 -11.64 -6.63 -14.70
C LEU A 28 -11.03 -5.40 -15.39
N MET A 29 -10.94 -4.29 -14.68
CA MET A 29 -10.35 -3.04 -15.20
C MET A 29 -8.86 -3.22 -15.53
N VAL A 30 -8.07 -3.84 -14.64
CA VAL A 30 -6.65 -4.13 -14.86
C VAL A 30 -6.50 -5.13 -16.02
N GLY A 31 -7.34 -6.15 -16.11
CA GLY A 31 -7.37 -7.10 -17.23
C GLY A 31 -7.61 -6.39 -18.57
N ALA A 32 -8.62 -5.54 -18.64
CA ALA A 32 -8.94 -4.77 -19.85
C ALA A 32 -7.79 -3.83 -20.27
N MET A 33 -7.18 -3.12 -19.31
CA MET A 33 -6.00 -2.27 -19.56
C MET A 33 -4.83 -3.09 -20.09
N SER A 34 -4.52 -4.23 -19.47
CA SER A 34 -3.42 -5.09 -19.88
C SER A 34 -3.63 -5.67 -21.27
N PHE A 35 -4.87 -6.07 -21.59
CA PHE A 35 -5.24 -6.52 -22.93
C PHE A 35 -5.06 -5.41 -23.97
N GLY A 36 -5.51 -4.19 -23.68
CA GLY A 36 -5.33 -3.05 -24.56
C GLY A 36 -3.86 -2.73 -24.83
N ILE A 37 -3.01 -2.77 -23.78
CA ILE A 37 -1.56 -2.58 -23.89
C ILE A 37 -0.93 -3.69 -24.74
N ALA A 38 -1.30 -4.94 -24.51
CA ALA A 38 -0.80 -6.09 -25.29
C ALA A 38 -1.16 -5.98 -26.77
N CYS A 39 -2.39 -5.59 -27.08
CA CYS A 39 -2.81 -5.32 -28.47
C CYS A 39 -1.98 -4.19 -29.10
N ALA A 40 -1.78 -3.10 -28.38
CA ALA A 40 -0.97 -1.97 -28.89
C ALA A 40 0.49 -2.39 -29.16
N ILE A 41 1.11 -3.15 -28.27
CA ILE A 41 2.48 -3.68 -28.45
C ILE A 41 2.56 -4.57 -29.68
N LYS A 42 1.58 -5.47 -29.90
CA LYS A 42 1.53 -6.33 -31.10
C LYS A 42 1.35 -5.52 -32.37
N ILE A 43 0.48 -4.53 -32.38
CA ILE A 43 0.25 -3.66 -33.55
C ILE A 43 1.52 -2.86 -33.88
N CYS A 44 2.24 -2.37 -32.85
CA CYS A 44 3.49 -1.63 -33.04
C CYS A 44 4.70 -2.51 -33.35
N GLY A 45 4.57 -3.84 -33.38
CA GLY A 45 5.65 -4.77 -33.71
C GLY A 45 6.80 -4.83 -32.68
N ILE A 46 6.54 -4.46 -31.42
CA ILE A 46 7.54 -4.46 -30.34
C ILE A 46 7.66 -5.88 -29.78
N SER A 47 8.66 -6.65 -30.22
CA SER A 47 8.79 -8.07 -29.89
C SER A 47 9.47 -8.39 -28.54
N ASN A 48 10.22 -7.45 -27.94
CA ASN A 48 11.11 -7.75 -26.81
C ASN A 48 10.79 -6.97 -25.51
N PHE A 49 9.59 -6.44 -25.36
CA PHE A 49 9.25 -5.56 -24.24
C PHE A 49 9.29 -6.25 -22.87
N VAL A 50 9.04 -7.56 -22.81
CA VAL A 50 8.91 -8.31 -21.54
C VAL A 50 10.21 -8.99 -21.12
N THR A 51 11.03 -9.42 -22.06
CA THR A 51 12.24 -10.22 -21.80
C THR A 51 13.45 -9.42 -21.31
N THR A 52 13.53 -8.13 -21.67
CA THR A 52 14.70 -7.28 -21.42
C THR A 52 14.66 -6.48 -20.11
N LEU A 53 13.53 -6.50 -19.38
CA LEU A 53 13.42 -5.82 -18.09
C LEU A 53 13.96 -6.69 -16.95
N SER A 54 15.28 -6.93 -16.94
CA SER A 54 15.95 -7.40 -15.74
C SER A 54 15.92 -6.26 -14.71
N MET A 55 15.04 -6.38 -13.73
CA MET A 55 14.98 -5.44 -12.61
C MET A 55 16.11 -5.75 -11.63
N ILE A 56 17.34 -5.44 -11.99
CA ILE A 56 18.42 -5.33 -11.03
C ILE A 56 18.31 -3.89 -10.48
N PRO A 57 18.02 -3.69 -9.21
CA PRO A 57 17.97 -2.36 -8.63
C PRO A 57 19.39 -1.79 -8.57
N HIS A 58 19.74 -0.97 -9.55
CA HIS A 58 21.05 -0.29 -9.63
C HIS A 58 21.01 1.10 -9.01
N HIS A 59 19.87 1.48 -8.42
CA HIS A 59 19.62 2.84 -7.93
C HIS A 59 20.03 2.99 -6.46
N ASN A 60 20.60 4.17 -6.16
CA ASN A 60 20.92 4.57 -4.80
C ASN A 60 19.64 4.90 -4.01
N TYR A 61 19.67 4.80 -2.67
CA TYR A 61 18.53 5.18 -1.81
C TYR A 61 18.03 6.61 -2.04
N PHE A 62 18.92 7.53 -2.43
CA PHE A 62 18.54 8.90 -2.76
C PHE A 62 17.61 8.95 -3.99
N GLU A 63 17.89 8.17 -5.02
CA GLU A 63 17.06 8.08 -6.21
C GLU A 63 15.68 7.45 -5.88
N PHE A 64 15.67 6.41 -5.04
CA PHE A 64 14.42 5.83 -4.54
C PHE A 64 13.60 6.84 -3.75
N ALA A 65 14.22 7.65 -2.90
CA ALA A 65 13.55 8.66 -2.10
C ALA A 65 12.91 9.75 -2.98
N VAL A 66 13.67 10.28 -3.95
CA VAL A 66 13.17 11.31 -4.88
C VAL A 66 12.03 10.76 -5.74
N ALA A 67 12.19 9.58 -6.32
CA ALA A 67 11.16 8.95 -7.15
C ALA A 67 9.89 8.65 -6.34
N ALA A 68 10.03 8.16 -5.11
CA ALA A 68 8.91 7.88 -4.22
C ALA A 68 8.16 9.16 -3.81
N ALA A 69 8.87 10.25 -3.53
CA ALA A 69 8.27 11.54 -3.19
C ALA A 69 7.44 12.08 -4.37
N ILE A 70 8.02 12.11 -5.57
CA ILE A 70 7.34 12.58 -6.77
C ILE A 70 6.12 11.71 -7.08
N SER A 71 6.26 10.39 -7.01
CA SER A 71 5.19 9.45 -7.26
C SER A 71 4.05 9.60 -6.24
N ALA A 72 4.35 9.65 -4.95
CA ALA A 72 3.35 9.82 -3.89
C ALA A 72 2.58 11.15 -4.02
N MET A 73 3.28 12.24 -4.32
CA MET A 73 2.66 13.54 -4.58
C MET A 73 1.78 13.50 -5.84
N GLY A 74 2.26 12.91 -6.94
CA GLY A 74 1.51 12.80 -8.19
C GLY A 74 0.20 12.02 -7.99
N PHE A 75 0.24 10.87 -7.35
CA PHE A 75 -0.98 10.11 -7.03
C PHE A 75 -1.90 10.86 -6.07
N SER A 76 -1.36 11.58 -5.10
CA SER A 76 -2.14 12.42 -4.19
C SER A 76 -2.90 13.52 -4.91
N MET A 77 -2.30 14.12 -5.93
CA MET A 77 -2.96 15.14 -6.76
C MET A 77 -4.12 14.56 -7.57
N ILE A 78 -4.01 13.32 -8.08
CA ILE A 78 -5.10 12.61 -8.76
C ILE A 78 -6.31 12.42 -7.83
N TYR A 79 -6.08 12.22 -6.54
CA TYR A 79 -7.14 12.08 -5.53
C TYR A 79 -7.64 13.41 -4.94
N ASN A 80 -7.27 14.55 -5.55
CA ASN A 80 -7.67 15.89 -5.08
C ASN A 80 -7.33 16.16 -3.60
N THR A 81 -6.22 15.62 -3.12
CA THR A 81 -5.78 15.85 -1.74
C THR A 81 -5.36 17.31 -1.54
N PRO A 82 -5.72 17.96 -0.41
CA PRO A 82 -5.34 19.33 -0.13
C PRO A 82 -3.83 19.55 -0.22
N LYS A 83 -3.41 20.63 -0.88
CA LYS A 83 -1.98 20.94 -1.15
C LYS A 83 -1.12 20.97 0.12
N ARG A 84 -1.70 21.36 1.26
CA ARG A 84 -1.01 21.37 2.56
C ARG A 84 -0.56 19.99 3.06
N LEU A 85 -1.17 18.90 2.56
CA LEU A 85 -0.84 17.52 2.94
C LEU A 85 0.23 16.90 2.05
N LEU A 86 0.52 17.49 0.88
CA LEU A 86 1.48 16.97 -0.08
C LEU A 86 2.88 16.70 0.54
N PRO A 87 3.46 17.60 1.35
CA PRO A 87 4.76 17.34 1.97
C PRO A 87 4.74 16.13 2.91
N ALA A 88 3.67 15.98 3.69
CA ALA A 88 3.51 14.85 4.60
C ALA A 88 3.37 13.52 3.83
N ILE A 89 2.64 13.52 2.71
CA ILE A 89 2.48 12.36 1.84
C ILE A 89 3.80 12.01 1.14
N ALA A 90 4.55 13.02 0.68
CA ALA A 90 5.88 12.81 0.10
C ALA A 90 6.83 12.14 1.10
N MET A 91 6.88 12.64 2.33
CA MET A 91 7.66 12.03 3.42
C MET A 91 7.21 10.60 3.71
N GLY A 92 5.89 10.36 3.76
CA GLY A 92 5.33 9.02 3.90
C GLY A 92 5.78 8.08 2.78
N GLY A 93 5.75 8.53 1.52
CA GLY A 93 6.21 7.78 0.36
C GLY A 93 7.71 7.44 0.41
N ILE A 94 8.55 8.41 0.80
CA ILE A 94 9.99 8.19 1.00
C ILE A 94 10.22 7.10 2.04
N ILE A 95 9.62 7.22 3.22
CA ILE A 95 9.76 6.25 4.31
C ILE A 95 9.28 4.86 3.87
N ALA A 96 8.12 4.79 3.20
CA ALA A 96 7.56 3.54 2.71
C ALA A 96 8.53 2.79 1.79
N VAL A 97 9.00 3.47 0.73
CA VAL A 97 9.83 2.84 -0.30
C VAL A 97 11.23 2.56 0.19
N CYS A 98 11.85 3.49 0.92
CA CYS A 98 13.20 3.28 1.45
C CYS A 98 13.23 2.13 2.47
N PHE A 99 12.25 2.07 3.37
CA PHE A 99 12.19 0.98 4.36
C PHE A 99 11.85 -0.36 3.70
N ARG A 100 10.94 -0.39 2.73
CA ARG A 100 10.70 -1.60 1.93
C ARG A 100 11.98 -2.10 1.26
N ASN A 101 12.72 -1.20 0.63
CA ASN A 101 13.96 -1.58 -0.06
C ASN A 101 15.05 -2.02 0.93
N PHE A 102 15.14 -1.40 2.10
CA PHE A 102 16.04 -1.82 3.17
C PHE A 102 15.76 -3.26 3.62
N VAL A 103 14.49 -3.65 3.75
CA VAL A 103 14.11 -5.01 4.15
C VAL A 103 14.23 -6.00 2.99
N ASN A 104 13.92 -5.56 1.75
CA ASN A 104 13.87 -6.41 0.57
C ASN A 104 15.24 -6.71 -0.04
N LEU A 105 16.14 -5.71 -0.08
CA LEU A 105 17.43 -5.83 -0.76
C LEU A 105 18.47 -6.45 0.17
N GLY A 106 19.31 -7.31 -0.42
CA GLY A 106 20.50 -7.84 0.27
C GLY A 106 21.61 -6.79 0.37
N PRO A 107 22.60 -7.01 1.26
CA PRO A 107 23.77 -6.15 1.36
C PRO A 107 24.59 -6.22 0.07
N SER A 108 24.82 -5.08 -0.56
CA SER A 108 25.67 -4.93 -1.75
C SER A 108 26.55 -3.68 -1.58
N ASN A 109 27.52 -3.48 -2.51
CA ASN A 109 28.44 -2.33 -2.45
C ASN A 109 27.75 -0.96 -2.41
N HIS A 110 26.47 -0.88 -2.80
CA HIS A 110 25.70 0.36 -2.82
C HIS A 110 24.40 0.33 -2.00
N ASN A 111 24.00 -0.84 -1.49
CA ASN A 111 22.75 -1.01 -0.76
C ASN A 111 22.98 -1.74 0.56
N ILE A 112 22.43 -1.18 1.63
CA ILE A 112 22.36 -1.82 2.94
C ILE A 112 20.98 -2.44 3.06
N GLY A 113 20.87 -3.73 3.38
CA GLY A 113 19.57 -4.39 3.47
C GLY A 113 19.60 -5.74 4.17
N LEU A 114 18.40 -6.29 4.42
CA LEU A 114 18.18 -7.50 5.21
C LEU A 114 17.89 -8.75 4.38
N ASP A 115 17.71 -8.63 3.06
CA ASP A 115 17.40 -9.74 2.11
C ASP A 115 16.21 -10.63 2.50
N GLN A 116 15.16 -10.02 3.05
CA GLN A 116 13.95 -10.75 3.46
C GLN A 116 12.91 -10.90 2.34
N GLY A 117 13.19 -10.35 1.18
CA GLY A 117 12.30 -10.39 0.01
C GLY A 117 11.23 -9.31 -0.02
N ILE A 118 10.65 -9.11 -1.21
CA ILE A 118 9.76 -7.99 -1.53
C ILE A 118 8.43 -8.03 -0.74
N ILE A 119 7.94 -9.21 -0.38
CA ILE A 119 6.66 -9.40 0.32
C ILE A 119 6.78 -8.86 1.75
N ILE A 120 7.80 -9.34 2.48
CA ILE A 120 8.07 -8.92 3.87
C ILE A 120 8.46 -7.45 3.89
N GLY A 121 9.27 -7.00 2.93
CA GLY A 121 9.64 -5.59 2.78
C GLY A 121 8.43 -4.69 2.59
N SER A 122 7.47 -5.09 1.77
CA SER A 122 6.26 -4.32 1.52
C SER A 122 5.33 -4.27 2.73
N LEU A 123 5.18 -5.36 3.45
CA LEU A 123 4.43 -5.41 4.70
C LEU A 123 5.09 -4.51 5.77
N ALA A 124 6.39 -4.61 5.95
CA ALA A 124 7.12 -3.82 6.94
C ALA A 124 7.08 -2.31 6.62
N GLY A 125 7.30 -1.94 5.34
CA GLY A 125 7.24 -0.54 4.89
C GLY A 125 5.86 0.09 5.09
N SER A 126 4.80 -0.61 4.69
CA SER A 126 3.43 -0.13 4.85
C SER A 126 3.00 -0.04 6.33
N THR A 127 3.42 -1.00 7.16
CA THR A 127 3.16 -0.99 8.61
C THR A 127 3.82 0.20 9.29
N LEU A 128 5.10 0.46 9.00
CA LEU A 128 5.84 1.58 9.56
C LEU A 128 5.19 2.92 9.20
N VAL A 129 4.86 3.12 7.92
CA VAL A 129 4.19 4.35 7.47
C VAL A 129 2.81 4.50 8.10
N SER A 130 2.02 3.42 8.18
CA SER A 130 0.71 3.45 8.82
C SER A 130 0.80 3.84 10.29
N LEU A 131 1.78 3.34 11.05
CA LEU A 131 2.03 3.73 12.44
C LEU A 131 2.36 5.23 12.58
N ILE A 132 3.26 5.73 11.73
CA ILE A 132 3.65 7.14 11.73
C ILE A 132 2.44 8.03 11.40
N ILE A 133 1.68 7.67 10.37
CA ILE A 133 0.51 8.44 9.94
C ILE A 133 -0.61 8.41 10.98
N THR A 134 -0.84 7.27 11.64
CA THR A 134 -1.80 7.18 12.75
C THR A 134 -1.46 8.17 13.88
N ARG A 135 -0.17 8.43 14.09
CA ARG A 135 0.26 9.44 15.05
C ARG A 135 0.12 10.86 14.51
N ALA A 136 0.44 11.07 13.23
CA ALA A 136 0.42 12.36 12.56
C ALA A 136 -0.99 12.86 12.21
N GLN A 137 -1.98 11.98 12.07
CA GLN A 137 -3.36 12.36 11.71
C GLN A 137 -3.97 13.38 12.67
N HIS A 138 -3.61 13.36 13.95
CA HIS A 138 -4.08 14.32 14.94
C HIS A 138 -3.59 15.75 14.67
N TRP A 139 -2.42 15.91 14.05
CA TRP A 139 -1.86 17.23 13.71
C TRP A 139 -2.51 17.80 12.45
N PHE A 140 -2.87 16.93 11.51
CA PHE A 140 -3.44 17.34 10.22
C PHE A 140 -4.96 17.38 10.22
N HIS A 141 -5.64 16.91 11.27
CA HIS A 141 -7.11 16.82 11.36
C HIS A 141 -7.73 16.19 10.11
N THR A 142 -7.11 15.15 9.59
CA THR A 142 -7.47 14.51 8.32
C THR A 142 -7.59 13.00 8.54
N PRO A 143 -8.54 12.31 7.88
CA PRO A 143 -8.65 10.86 7.94
C PRO A 143 -7.34 10.20 7.54
N GLN A 144 -6.95 9.15 8.28
CA GLN A 144 -5.69 8.43 8.03
C GLN A 144 -5.57 7.95 6.58
N GLN A 145 -6.65 7.49 5.98
CA GLN A 145 -6.67 6.95 4.63
C GLN A 145 -6.22 7.98 3.58
N CYS A 146 -6.51 9.26 3.79
CA CYS A 146 -6.08 10.33 2.88
C CYS A 146 -4.55 10.53 2.85
N LEU A 147 -3.85 10.13 3.90
CA LEU A 147 -2.39 10.23 4.00
C LEU A 147 -1.72 8.88 3.68
N SER A 148 -2.24 7.78 4.24
CA SER A 148 -1.59 6.46 4.13
C SER A 148 -1.68 5.88 2.71
N ILE A 149 -2.84 5.98 2.05
CA ILE A 149 -3.03 5.37 0.74
C ILE A 149 -2.08 5.98 -0.31
N PRO A 150 -2.02 7.32 -0.52
CA PRO A 150 -1.08 7.89 -1.48
C PRO A 150 0.39 7.60 -1.15
N SER A 151 0.73 7.52 0.14
CA SER A 151 2.10 7.21 0.58
C SER A 151 2.54 5.79 0.25
N VAL A 152 1.64 4.81 0.22
CA VAL A 152 1.99 3.40 -0.08
C VAL A 152 1.79 3.02 -1.54
N ILE A 153 1.10 3.84 -2.35
CA ILE A 153 0.89 3.56 -3.79
C ILE A 153 2.20 3.31 -4.55
N PRO A 154 3.30 4.04 -4.32
CA PRO A 154 4.56 3.76 -4.99
C PRO A 154 5.11 2.35 -4.76
N MET A 155 4.65 1.66 -3.72
CA MET A 155 5.05 0.28 -3.41
C MET A 155 4.21 -0.78 -4.15
N VAL A 156 3.08 -0.40 -4.76
CA VAL A 156 2.20 -1.34 -5.47
C VAL A 156 2.95 -1.97 -6.65
N PRO A 157 2.95 -3.31 -6.77
CA PRO A 157 3.77 -4.03 -7.74
C PRO A 157 3.12 -4.04 -9.13
N GLY A 158 2.91 -2.85 -9.73
CA GLY A 158 2.26 -2.70 -11.03
C GLY A 158 2.96 -3.47 -12.15
N VAL A 159 4.28 -3.46 -12.15
CA VAL A 159 5.09 -4.19 -13.16
C VAL A 159 4.93 -5.70 -13.04
N LEU A 160 4.86 -6.25 -11.83
CA LEU A 160 4.62 -7.69 -11.64
C LEU A 160 3.22 -8.09 -12.11
N MET A 161 2.22 -7.27 -11.83
CA MET A 161 0.83 -7.48 -12.29
C MET A 161 0.76 -7.44 -13.82
N TYR A 162 1.35 -6.43 -14.42
CA TYR A 162 1.41 -6.29 -15.87
C TYR A 162 2.10 -7.50 -16.52
N ARG A 163 3.28 -7.90 -16.02
CA ARG A 163 4.02 -9.07 -16.55
C ARG A 163 3.22 -10.37 -16.41
N ALA A 164 2.52 -10.56 -15.29
CA ALA A 164 1.66 -11.72 -15.11
C ALA A 164 0.57 -11.79 -16.19
N LEU A 165 -0.16 -10.70 -16.37
CA LEU A 165 -1.27 -10.64 -17.34
C LEU A 165 -0.77 -10.73 -18.78
N PHE A 166 0.34 -10.07 -19.10
CA PHE A 166 0.94 -10.15 -20.44
C PHE A 166 1.40 -11.57 -20.77
N ALA A 167 2.06 -12.25 -19.80
CA ALA A 167 2.46 -13.63 -19.99
C ALA A 167 1.27 -14.59 -20.18
N PHE A 168 0.11 -14.32 -19.58
CA PHE A 168 -1.12 -15.06 -19.86
C PHE A 168 -1.65 -14.84 -21.29
N ILE A 169 -1.52 -13.61 -21.81
CA ILE A 169 -2.01 -13.28 -23.17
C ILE A 169 -1.09 -13.88 -24.24
N GLU A 170 0.22 -13.91 -24.01
CA GLU A 170 1.20 -14.47 -24.94
C GLU A 170 1.46 -15.96 -24.78
N MET A 171 0.70 -16.64 -23.94
CA MET A 171 0.91 -18.05 -23.62
C MET A 171 0.74 -18.94 -24.86
N ASN A 172 1.84 -19.54 -25.34
CA ASN A 172 1.88 -20.46 -26.46
C ASN A 172 1.83 -21.94 -26.03
N GLY A 173 1.42 -22.22 -24.79
CA GLY A 173 1.32 -23.57 -24.25
C GLY A 173 2.63 -24.17 -23.71
N VAL A 174 3.70 -23.36 -23.62
CA VAL A 174 4.97 -23.78 -23.03
C VAL A 174 4.87 -23.72 -21.51
N VAL A 175 5.12 -24.84 -20.83
CA VAL A 175 5.02 -24.95 -19.35
C VAL A 175 5.85 -23.89 -18.62
N GLY A 176 7.02 -23.54 -19.16
CA GLY A 176 7.88 -22.50 -18.59
C GLY A 176 7.23 -21.13 -18.53
N GLU A 177 6.50 -20.72 -19.56
CA GLU A 177 5.80 -19.42 -19.63
C GLU A 177 4.66 -19.35 -18.62
N VAL A 178 3.92 -20.45 -18.47
CA VAL A 178 2.84 -20.57 -17.46
C VAL A 178 3.41 -20.42 -16.05
N THR A 179 4.52 -21.08 -15.78
CA THR A 179 5.18 -21.02 -14.47
C THR A 179 5.64 -19.60 -14.13
N VAL A 180 6.21 -18.88 -15.08
CA VAL A 180 6.64 -17.48 -14.89
C VAL A 180 5.42 -16.56 -14.67
N ALA A 181 4.35 -16.72 -15.45
CA ALA A 181 3.13 -15.95 -15.29
C ALA A 181 2.51 -16.16 -13.91
N MET A 182 2.36 -17.40 -13.48
CA MET A 182 1.81 -17.77 -12.16
C MET A 182 2.68 -17.24 -11.02
N ASN A 183 4.00 -17.38 -11.11
CA ASN A 183 4.92 -16.88 -10.08
C ASN A 183 4.81 -15.35 -9.92
N ASN A 184 4.75 -14.61 -11.02
CA ASN A 184 4.57 -13.15 -10.99
C ASN A 184 3.20 -12.76 -10.41
N LEU A 185 2.13 -13.49 -10.76
CA LEU A 185 0.79 -13.25 -10.23
C LEU A 185 0.73 -13.50 -8.73
N ILE A 186 1.24 -14.62 -8.26
CA ILE A 186 1.28 -14.97 -6.83
C ILE A 186 2.11 -13.94 -6.05
N LYS A 187 3.30 -13.59 -6.54
CA LYS A 187 4.14 -12.56 -5.91
C LYS A 187 3.43 -11.22 -5.84
N ALA A 188 2.80 -10.77 -6.93
CA ALA A 188 2.07 -9.51 -6.96
C ALA A 188 0.90 -9.52 -5.96
N SER A 189 0.13 -10.60 -5.91
CA SER A 189 -1.01 -10.76 -4.98
C SER A 189 -0.55 -10.73 -3.52
N LEU A 190 0.53 -11.43 -3.18
CA LEU A 190 1.08 -11.46 -1.83
C LEU A 190 1.64 -10.09 -1.41
N VAL A 191 2.29 -9.36 -2.31
CA VAL A 191 2.77 -7.99 -2.05
C VAL A 191 1.61 -7.05 -1.77
N ILE A 192 0.56 -7.09 -2.58
CA ILE A 192 -0.64 -6.24 -2.39
C ILE A 192 -1.32 -6.58 -1.06
N PHE A 193 -1.47 -7.86 -0.76
CA PHE A 193 -2.03 -8.32 0.51
C PHE A 193 -1.18 -7.87 1.70
N GLY A 194 0.15 -7.97 1.59
CA GLY A 194 1.09 -7.46 2.59
C GLY A 194 0.95 -5.96 2.82
N ILE A 195 0.86 -5.15 1.75
CA ILE A 195 0.63 -3.70 1.86
C ILE A 195 -0.72 -3.42 2.54
N ALA A 196 -1.78 -4.11 2.13
CA ALA A 196 -3.13 -3.92 2.68
C ALA A 196 -3.18 -4.25 4.18
N LEU A 197 -2.60 -5.36 4.60
CA LEU A 197 -2.47 -5.72 6.02
C LEU A 197 -1.63 -4.69 6.77
N GLY A 198 -0.49 -4.29 6.23
CA GLY A 198 0.40 -3.32 6.87
C GLY A 198 -0.22 -1.95 7.07
N VAL A 199 -1.11 -1.51 6.17
CA VAL A 199 -1.86 -0.25 6.33
C VAL A 199 -2.99 -0.41 7.35
N THR A 200 -3.70 -1.51 7.34
CA THR A 200 -4.97 -1.68 8.07
C THR A 200 -4.75 -2.12 9.52
N LEU A 201 -3.88 -3.11 9.76
CA LEU A 201 -3.69 -3.66 11.10
C LEU A 201 -3.24 -2.62 12.14
N PRO A 202 -2.20 -1.78 11.90
CA PRO A 202 -1.77 -0.80 12.88
C PRO A 202 -2.88 0.20 13.23
N HIS A 203 -3.69 0.58 12.24
CA HIS A 203 -4.82 1.48 12.46
C HIS A 203 -5.85 0.88 13.43
N ILE A 204 -6.24 -0.37 13.24
CA ILE A 204 -7.22 -1.04 14.08
C ILE A 204 -6.69 -1.20 15.51
N PHE A 205 -5.43 -1.66 15.66
CA PHE A 205 -4.83 -1.85 16.98
C PHE A 205 -4.67 -0.53 17.75
N VAL A 206 -4.17 0.50 17.10
CA VAL A 206 -3.97 1.82 17.74
C VAL A 206 -5.30 2.47 18.07
N ARG A 207 -6.31 2.38 17.19
CA ARG A 207 -7.66 2.88 17.44
C ARG A 207 -8.29 2.17 18.65
N GLY A 208 -8.21 0.85 18.72
CA GLY A 208 -8.72 0.08 19.87
C GLY A 208 -8.09 0.49 21.20
N LEU A 209 -6.78 0.76 21.21
CA LEU A 209 -6.07 1.22 22.39
C LEU A 209 -6.44 2.66 22.79
N LEU A 210 -6.63 3.56 21.81
CA LEU A 210 -7.02 4.94 22.04
C LEU A 210 -8.46 5.04 22.51
N ASP A 211 -9.39 4.30 21.90
CA ASP A 211 -10.79 4.27 22.30
C ASP A 211 -10.95 3.72 23.73
N SER A 212 -10.16 2.72 24.13
CA SER A 212 -10.13 2.21 25.50
C SER A 212 -9.68 3.27 26.50
N LYS A 213 -8.65 4.07 26.17
CA LYS A 213 -8.18 5.15 27.03
C LYS A 213 -9.18 6.30 27.12
N GLN A 214 -9.83 6.65 26.01
CA GLN A 214 -10.86 7.70 26.00
C GLN A 214 -12.09 7.29 26.80
N LYS A 215 -12.57 6.04 26.64
CA LYS A 215 -13.67 5.51 27.44
C LYS A 215 -13.37 5.54 28.94
N LYS A 216 -12.15 5.16 29.36
CA LYS A 216 -11.74 5.25 30.76
C LYS A 216 -11.72 6.69 31.27
N ARG A 217 -11.21 7.65 30.48
CA ARG A 217 -11.20 9.07 30.86
C ARG A 217 -12.63 9.61 30.97
N LEU A 218 -13.51 9.29 30.02
CA LEU A 218 -14.90 9.70 30.05
C LEU A 218 -15.63 9.14 31.28
N PHE A 219 -15.41 7.84 31.56
CA PHE A 219 -16.01 7.18 32.71
C PHE A 219 -15.56 7.81 34.05
N ASN A 220 -14.27 8.13 34.17
CA ASN A 220 -13.73 8.79 35.36
C ASN A 220 -14.30 10.21 35.50
N ALA A 221 -14.40 10.98 34.41
CA ALA A 221 -14.97 12.33 34.41
C ALA A 221 -16.49 12.32 34.78
N LEU A 222 -17.23 11.31 34.32
CA LEU A 222 -18.63 11.14 34.71
C LEU A 222 -18.75 10.78 36.19
N ALA A 223 -17.92 9.87 36.68
CA ALA A 223 -17.92 9.50 38.08
C ALA A 223 -17.56 10.65 39.04
N GLU A 224 -16.64 11.53 38.62
CA GLU A 224 -16.31 12.75 39.37
C GLU A 224 -17.51 13.73 39.37
N ARG A 225 -18.19 13.90 38.24
CA ARG A 225 -19.36 14.78 38.13
C ARG A 225 -20.51 14.29 39.00
N ASP A 226 -20.75 12.98 39.03
CA ASP A 226 -21.78 12.38 39.89
C ASP A 226 -21.47 12.56 41.37
N ARG A 227 -20.21 12.46 41.80
CA ARG A 227 -19.78 12.75 43.18
C ARG A 227 -20.05 14.22 43.56
N HIS A 228 -19.68 15.16 42.71
CA HIS A 228 -19.95 16.57 42.98
C HIS A 228 -21.42 16.90 43.05
N MET A 229 -22.28 16.24 42.26
CA MET A 229 -23.72 16.44 42.35
C MET A 229 -24.31 15.84 43.65
N LEU A 230 -23.77 14.75 44.14
CA LEU A 230 -24.19 14.17 45.45
C LEU A 230 -23.75 15.06 46.61
N GLU A 231 -22.56 15.65 46.56
CA GLU A 231 -22.05 16.59 47.56
C GLU A 231 -22.83 17.89 47.59
N GLN A 232 -23.38 18.38 46.47
CA GLN A 232 -24.19 19.60 46.38
C GLN A 232 -25.65 19.39 46.88
N ASN A 233 -26.13 18.16 46.93
CA ASN A 233 -27.50 17.82 47.33
C ASN A 233 -27.58 17.26 48.76
N ALA A 234 -26.44 17.17 49.46
CA ALA A 234 -26.33 16.79 50.89
C ALA A 234 -26.12 18.00 51.78
#